data_fe7378bedf217450961a9e82e6460b47
#
_entry.id   fe7378bedf217450961a9e82e6460b47
#
_cell.length_a   1.000
_cell.length_b   1.000
_cell.length_c   1.000
_cell.angle_alpha   90.00
_cell.angle_beta   90.00
_cell.angle_gamma   90.00
#
_symmetry.space_group_name_H-M   'P 1'
#
loop_
_entity.id
_entity.type
_entity.pdbx_description
1 polymer ?
#
loop_
_entity_poly.entity_id
_entity_poly.type
_entity_poly.pdbx_seq_one_letter_code
_entity_poly.pdbx_strand_id
1 'polypeptide(L)'
;AVAAPIDKRLQQVMANSRAAKDQLRSLGKNAAYAYAVMAFAMSETLAIAQPEKLGFGMLPANVLISNVRGPAETLYLNGARLEAFFPVSTLIVAVGLNVTFMSYDDQVIMGFTANGSALPEVESMAKYTQDAFAALENATAKRKGRGRKPARRPALRRA
;
A
#
# COMPACT_ATOMS: atom_id res chain seq x y z
N ALA A 1 -13.71 -0.56 11.95
CA ALA A 1 -12.27 -0.77 11.68
C ALA A 1 -11.41 0.48 12.02
N VAL A 2 -11.97 1.68 11.97
CA VAL A 2 -11.24 2.94 12.27
C VAL A 2 -10.89 3.10 13.76
N ALA A 3 -11.62 2.46 14.64
CA ALA A 3 -11.45 2.57 16.10
C ALA A 3 -10.37 1.66 16.71
N ALA A 4 -9.78 0.74 15.92
CA ALA A 4 -8.77 -0.17 16.45
C ALA A 4 -7.38 0.51 16.54
N PRO A 5 -6.55 0.21 17.55
CA PRO A 5 -5.18 0.68 17.65
C PRO A 5 -4.37 0.39 16.38
N ILE A 6 -3.45 1.29 16.02
CA ILE A 6 -2.72 1.24 14.74
C ILE A 6 -1.91 -0.05 14.55
N ASP A 7 -1.37 -0.61 15.61
CA ASP A 7 -0.65 -1.88 15.62
C ASP A 7 -1.55 -3.08 15.27
N LYS A 8 -2.78 -3.10 15.80
CA LYS A 8 -3.78 -4.13 15.46
C LYS A 8 -4.25 -4.00 14.01
N ARG A 9 -4.48 -2.77 13.55
CA ARG A 9 -4.83 -2.51 12.14
C ARG A 9 -3.75 -2.99 11.19
N LEU A 10 -2.49 -2.70 11.49
CA LEU A 10 -1.36 -3.16 10.70
C LEU A 10 -1.29 -4.69 10.66
N GLN A 11 -1.45 -5.37 11.79
CA GLN A 11 -1.46 -6.83 11.86
C GLN A 11 -2.60 -7.43 11.02
N GLN A 12 -3.79 -6.85 11.06
CA GLN A 12 -4.92 -7.29 10.24
C GLN A 12 -4.64 -7.14 8.74
N VAL A 13 -4.13 -5.97 8.33
CA VAL A 13 -3.77 -5.73 6.93
C VAL A 13 -2.70 -6.72 6.45
N MET A 14 -1.68 -6.96 7.27
CA MET A 14 -0.63 -7.95 6.95
C MET A 14 -1.19 -9.37 6.84
N ALA A 15 -2.06 -9.78 7.75
CA ALA A 15 -2.68 -11.11 7.74
C ALA A 15 -3.57 -11.30 6.50
N ASN A 16 -4.44 -10.33 6.19
CA ASN A 16 -5.32 -10.36 5.03
C ASN A 16 -4.52 -10.38 3.71
N SER A 17 -3.47 -9.56 3.63
CA SER A 17 -2.59 -9.50 2.45
C SER A 17 -1.84 -10.82 2.23
N ARG A 18 -1.39 -11.48 3.30
CA ARG A 18 -0.75 -12.81 3.20
C ARG A 18 -1.75 -13.86 2.73
N ALA A 19 -2.92 -13.93 3.35
CA ALA A 19 -3.97 -14.88 2.98
C ALA A 19 -4.37 -14.73 1.50
N ALA A 20 -4.58 -13.51 1.03
CA ALA A 20 -4.89 -13.24 -0.38
C ALA A 20 -3.77 -13.68 -1.33
N LYS A 21 -2.50 -13.42 -0.98
CA LYS A 21 -1.34 -13.88 -1.77
C LYS A 21 -1.21 -15.40 -1.80
N ASP A 22 -1.44 -16.06 -0.68
CA ASP A 22 -1.35 -17.52 -0.59
C ASP A 22 -2.47 -18.19 -1.38
N GLN A 23 -3.68 -17.62 -1.33
CA GLN A 23 -4.79 -18.06 -2.17
C GLN A 23 -4.47 -17.91 -3.67
N LEU A 24 -3.92 -16.76 -4.07
CA LEU A 24 -3.54 -16.54 -5.46
C LEU A 24 -2.42 -17.49 -5.93
N ARG A 25 -1.43 -17.75 -5.06
CA ARG A 25 -0.34 -18.70 -5.34
C ARG A 25 -0.83 -20.14 -5.48
N SER A 26 -1.86 -20.52 -4.71
CA SER A 26 -2.44 -21.88 -4.79
C SER A 26 -3.13 -22.18 -6.12
N LEU A 27 -3.56 -21.14 -6.86
CA LEU A 27 -4.20 -21.29 -8.17
C LEU A 27 -3.25 -21.72 -9.30
N GLY A 28 -1.93 -21.61 -9.09
CA GLY A 28 -0.95 -21.79 -10.17
C GLY A 28 -0.91 -20.62 -11.18
N LYS A 29 0.16 -20.54 -11.96
CA LYS A 29 0.42 -19.38 -12.83
C LYS A 29 -0.70 -19.12 -13.84
N ASN A 30 -1.14 -20.15 -14.56
CA ASN A 30 -2.13 -19.99 -15.62
C ASN A 30 -3.52 -19.62 -15.09
N ALA A 31 -3.93 -20.20 -13.97
CA ALA A 31 -5.20 -19.86 -13.33
C ALA A 31 -5.17 -18.45 -12.72
N ALA A 32 -4.04 -18.01 -12.16
CA ALA A 32 -3.86 -16.66 -11.67
C ALA A 32 -3.94 -15.61 -12.80
N TYR A 33 -3.34 -15.92 -13.97
CA TYR A 33 -3.48 -15.08 -15.18
C TYR A 33 -4.93 -15.02 -15.67
N ALA A 34 -5.59 -16.17 -15.80
CA ALA A 34 -6.98 -16.24 -16.22
C ALA A 34 -7.90 -15.46 -15.26
N TYR A 35 -7.69 -15.58 -13.96
CA TYR A 35 -8.39 -14.79 -12.96
C TYR A 35 -8.17 -13.28 -13.12
N ALA A 36 -6.92 -12.85 -13.33
CA ALA A 36 -6.60 -11.44 -13.52
C ALA A 36 -7.26 -10.87 -14.79
N VAL A 37 -7.19 -11.59 -15.91
CA VAL A 37 -7.82 -11.19 -17.18
C VAL A 37 -9.34 -11.14 -17.03
N MET A 38 -9.95 -12.13 -16.39
CA MET A 38 -11.39 -12.17 -16.17
C MET A 38 -11.85 -11.04 -15.24
N ALA A 39 -11.13 -10.76 -14.15
CA ALA A 39 -11.44 -9.68 -13.24
C ALA A 39 -11.32 -8.31 -13.93
N PHE A 40 -10.31 -8.12 -14.78
CA PHE A 40 -10.14 -6.92 -15.59
C PHE A 40 -11.29 -6.77 -16.61
N ALA A 41 -11.58 -7.79 -17.40
CA ALA A 41 -12.67 -7.76 -18.40
C ALA A 41 -14.03 -7.51 -17.73
N MET A 42 -14.26 -8.11 -16.55
CA MET A 42 -15.49 -7.87 -15.79
C MET A 42 -15.57 -6.43 -15.28
N SER A 43 -14.47 -5.84 -14.84
CA SER A 43 -14.45 -4.43 -14.40
C SER A 43 -14.78 -3.46 -15.55
N GLU A 44 -14.25 -3.70 -16.74
CA GLU A 44 -14.54 -2.90 -17.93
C GLU A 44 -16.01 -3.02 -18.38
N THR A 45 -16.54 -4.24 -18.41
CA THR A 45 -17.94 -4.48 -18.80
C THR A 45 -18.92 -3.88 -17.79
N LEU A 46 -18.65 -4.00 -16.52
CA LEU A 46 -19.46 -3.38 -15.45
C LEU A 46 -19.42 -1.86 -15.53
N ALA A 47 -18.27 -1.27 -15.84
CA ALA A 47 -18.15 0.17 -15.97
C ALA A 47 -18.95 0.73 -17.18
N ILE A 48 -18.98 -0.01 -18.31
CA ILE A 48 -19.78 0.36 -19.49
C ILE A 48 -21.27 0.17 -19.23
N ALA A 49 -21.66 -0.89 -18.52
CA ALA A 49 -23.06 -1.22 -18.23
C ALA A 49 -23.71 -0.29 -17.20
N GLN A 50 -22.94 0.57 -16.51
CA GLN A 50 -23.42 1.48 -15.47
C GLN A 50 -24.28 0.74 -14.42
N PRO A 51 -23.69 -0.21 -13.66
CA PRO A 51 -24.45 -1.10 -12.77
C PRO A 51 -25.23 -0.37 -11.66
N GLU A 52 -24.87 0.86 -11.33
CA GLU A 52 -25.64 1.71 -10.43
C GLU A 52 -27.06 1.97 -10.95
N LYS A 53 -27.27 2.01 -12.26
CA LYS A 53 -28.61 2.11 -12.86
C LYS A 53 -29.40 0.79 -12.84
N LEU A 54 -28.67 -0.34 -12.69
CA LEU A 54 -29.24 -1.68 -12.61
C LEU A 54 -29.38 -2.18 -11.18
N GLY A 55 -29.05 -1.38 -10.15
CA GLY A 55 -29.12 -1.77 -8.75
C GLY A 55 -27.99 -2.72 -8.30
N PHE A 56 -27.00 -3.00 -9.14
CA PHE A 56 -25.82 -3.80 -8.80
C PHE A 56 -24.68 -2.89 -8.35
N GLY A 57 -24.64 -2.55 -7.07
CA GLY A 57 -23.68 -1.60 -6.47
C GLY A 57 -22.30 -2.18 -6.14
N MET A 58 -21.83 -3.23 -6.81
CA MET A 58 -20.55 -3.87 -6.46
C MET A 58 -19.55 -3.79 -7.61
N LEU A 59 -18.72 -2.75 -7.57
CA LEU A 59 -17.45 -2.76 -8.30
C LEU A 59 -16.44 -3.65 -7.55
N PRO A 60 -15.63 -4.46 -8.27
CA PRO A 60 -14.65 -5.35 -7.62
C PRO A 60 -13.57 -4.60 -6.86
N ALA A 61 -13.24 -3.38 -7.26
CA ALA A 61 -12.34 -2.48 -6.55
C ALA A 61 -12.57 -1.03 -7.02
N ASN A 62 -12.52 -0.09 -6.09
CA ASN A 62 -12.57 1.35 -6.35
C ASN A 62 -11.26 2.06 -6.01
N VAL A 63 -10.31 1.35 -5.40
CA VAL A 63 -8.96 1.83 -5.08
C VAL A 63 -7.95 0.77 -5.54
N LEU A 64 -6.94 1.21 -6.28
CA LEU A 64 -5.79 0.38 -6.67
C LEU A 64 -4.57 0.83 -5.86
N ILE A 65 -3.87 -0.15 -5.26
CA ILE A 65 -2.62 0.11 -4.56
C ILE A 65 -1.53 -0.72 -5.22
N SER A 66 -0.52 -0.06 -5.77
CA SER A 66 0.62 -0.67 -6.44
C SER A 66 1.92 -0.40 -5.68
N ASN A 67 2.82 -1.38 -5.67
CA ASN A 67 4.15 -1.23 -5.11
C ASN A 67 5.19 -1.67 -6.14
N VAL A 68 6.02 -0.74 -6.59
CA VAL A 68 7.06 -0.94 -7.59
C VAL A 68 8.42 -0.82 -6.92
N ARG A 69 9.20 -1.88 -7.02
CA ARG A 69 10.58 -1.84 -6.55
C ARG A 69 11.45 -1.14 -7.59
N GLY A 70 11.99 0.00 -7.23
CA GLY A 70 12.95 0.74 -8.04
C GLY A 70 14.40 0.39 -7.70
N PRO A 71 15.36 1.09 -8.33
CA PRO A 71 16.79 0.90 -8.09
C PRO A 71 17.17 1.18 -6.63
N ALA A 72 18.05 0.33 -6.08
CA ALA A 72 18.58 0.49 -4.73
C ALA A 72 19.83 1.38 -4.69
N GLU A 73 20.30 1.82 -5.85
CA GLU A 73 21.50 2.65 -6.00
C GLU A 73 21.16 3.97 -6.66
N THR A 74 21.88 5.02 -6.30
CA THR A 74 21.73 6.33 -6.94
C THR A 74 22.06 6.25 -8.43
N LEU A 75 21.16 6.66 -9.29
CA LEU A 75 21.34 6.67 -10.73
C LEU A 75 21.83 8.04 -11.22
N TYR A 76 22.57 8.00 -12.32
CA TYR A 76 23.07 9.19 -13.01
C TYR A 76 22.69 9.13 -14.48
N LEU A 77 22.28 10.25 -15.06
CA LEU A 77 22.06 10.43 -16.47
C LEU A 77 23.00 11.52 -17.00
N ASN A 78 23.94 11.16 -17.85
CA ASN A 78 24.93 12.09 -18.43
C ASN A 78 25.65 12.96 -17.36
N GLY A 79 26.03 12.34 -16.22
CA GLY A 79 26.67 13.02 -15.10
C GLY A 79 25.73 13.73 -14.13
N ALA A 80 24.47 13.93 -14.47
CA ALA A 80 23.46 14.48 -13.57
C ALA A 80 22.89 13.41 -12.64
N ARG A 81 22.86 13.68 -11.34
CA ARG A 81 22.27 12.79 -10.35
C ARG A 81 20.75 12.80 -10.47
N LEU A 82 20.16 11.62 -10.46
CA LEU A 82 18.71 11.49 -10.36
C LEU A 82 18.31 11.63 -8.89
N GLU A 83 17.56 12.68 -8.56
CA GLU A 83 17.19 13.00 -7.18
C GLU A 83 15.94 12.23 -6.72
N ALA A 84 14.97 12.03 -7.61
CA ALA A 84 13.73 11.35 -7.27
C ALA A 84 13.02 10.79 -8.51
N PHE A 85 12.23 9.71 -8.30
CA PHE A 85 11.25 9.19 -9.25
C PHE A 85 9.85 9.48 -8.73
N PHE A 86 9.02 10.11 -9.54
CA PHE A 86 7.62 10.32 -9.19
C PHE A 86 6.75 9.34 -9.96
N PRO A 87 6.14 8.33 -9.28
CA PRO A 87 5.27 7.40 -9.97
C PRO A 87 3.96 8.08 -10.35
N VAL A 88 3.64 8.01 -11.65
CA VAL A 88 2.35 8.45 -12.18
C VAL A 88 1.68 7.23 -12.80
N SER A 89 0.48 6.90 -12.34
CA SER A 89 -0.27 5.76 -12.82
C SER A 89 -1.57 6.21 -13.47
N THR A 90 -2.00 5.50 -14.52
CA THR A 90 -3.30 5.71 -15.12
C THR A 90 -4.41 5.14 -14.23
N LEU A 91 -5.57 5.78 -14.26
CA LEU A 91 -6.79 5.20 -13.69
C LEU A 91 -7.39 4.24 -14.72
N ILE A 92 -7.70 3.04 -14.28
CA ILE A 92 -8.57 2.14 -15.03
C ILE A 92 -10.02 2.49 -14.78
N VAL A 93 -10.90 2.13 -15.70
CA VAL A 93 -12.34 2.42 -15.60
C VAL A 93 -12.88 1.87 -14.28
N ALA A 94 -13.73 2.66 -13.62
CA ALA A 94 -14.33 2.36 -12.32
C ALA A 94 -13.40 2.44 -11.09
N VAL A 95 -12.10 2.73 -11.26
CA VAL A 95 -11.19 2.99 -10.13
C VAL A 95 -11.10 4.50 -9.89
N GLY A 96 -11.53 4.94 -8.71
CA GLY A 96 -11.53 6.35 -8.33
C GLY A 96 -10.17 6.86 -7.85
N LEU A 97 -9.32 5.97 -7.33
CA LEU A 97 -8.01 6.29 -6.76
C LEU A 97 -6.98 5.22 -7.09
N ASN A 98 -5.82 5.64 -7.56
CA ASN A 98 -4.63 4.82 -7.66
C ASN A 98 -3.53 5.39 -6.76
N VAL A 99 -2.97 4.53 -5.90
CA VAL A 99 -1.84 4.86 -5.02
C VAL A 99 -0.66 4.00 -5.42
N THR A 100 0.39 4.60 -5.93
CA THR A 100 1.60 3.86 -6.31
C THR A 100 2.76 4.22 -5.42
N PHE A 101 3.38 3.20 -4.85
CA PHE A 101 4.64 3.31 -4.10
C PHE A 101 5.80 2.93 -5.02
N MET A 102 6.87 3.68 -4.97
CA MET A 102 8.12 3.36 -5.64
C MET A 102 9.30 3.58 -4.71
N SER A 103 10.16 2.57 -4.56
CA SER A 103 11.42 2.74 -3.85
C SER A 103 12.51 3.25 -4.78
N TYR A 104 13.34 4.18 -4.30
CA TYR A 104 14.51 4.66 -5.01
C TYR A 104 15.58 5.03 -3.99
N ASP A 105 16.76 4.37 -4.10
CA ASP A 105 17.84 4.53 -3.13
C ASP A 105 17.33 4.23 -1.71
N ASP A 106 17.41 5.16 -0.78
CA ASP A 106 16.92 5.06 0.60
C ASP A 106 15.49 5.64 0.80
N GLN A 107 14.82 6.04 -0.28
CA GLN A 107 13.53 6.72 -0.26
C GLN A 107 12.38 5.81 -0.70
N VAL A 108 11.20 6.09 -0.20
CA VAL A 108 9.93 5.57 -0.72
C VAL A 108 9.07 6.76 -1.14
N ILE A 109 8.80 6.83 -2.44
CA ILE A 109 8.02 7.91 -3.05
C ILE A 109 6.62 7.39 -3.33
N MET A 110 5.61 8.19 -3.05
CA MET A 110 4.21 7.85 -3.28
C MET A 110 3.60 8.80 -4.30
N GLY A 111 2.89 8.23 -5.28
CA GLY A 111 2.05 8.94 -6.21
C GLY A 111 0.58 8.65 -5.97
N PHE A 112 -0.25 9.68 -6.00
CA PHE A 112 -1.70 9.59 -5.91
C PHE A 112 -2.30 10.10 -7.22
N THR A 113 -3.03 9.23 -7.92
CA THR A 113 -3.78 9.60 -9.11
C THR A 113 -5.25 9.35 -8.83
N ALA A 114 -6.08 10.37 -8.94
CA ALA A 114 -7.49 10.28 -8.63
C ALA A 114 -8.37 10.87 -9.72
N ASN A 115 -9.61 10.37 -9.80
CA ASN A 115 -10.66 11.03 -10.55
C ASN A 115 -11.13 12.26 -9.75
N GLY A 116 -10.92 13.46 -10.29
CA GLY A 116 -11.25 14.71 -9.60
C GLY A 116 -12.73 14.87 -9.24
N SER A 117 -13.65 14.23 -9.99
CA SER A 117 -15.06 14.21 -9.63
C SER A 117 -15.38 13.30 -8.44
N ALA A 118 -14.62 12.20 -8.27
CA ALA A 118 -14.81 11.24 -7.19
C ALA A 118 -14.03 11.63 -5.92
N LEU A 119 -12.86 12.25 -6.08
CA LEU A 119 -11.97 12.68 -4.99
C LEU A 119 -11.41 14.08 -5.26
N PRO A 120 -12.21 15.13 -5.07
CA PRO A 120 -11.76 16.51 -5.30
C PRO A 120 -10.62 16.94 -4.37
N GLU A 121 -10.49 16.32 -3.21
CA GLU A 121 -9.48 16.65 -2.18
C GLU A 121 -8.29 15.65 -2.17
N VAL A 122 -7.94 15.07 -3.33
CA VAL A 122 -6.84 14.10 -3.41
C VAL A 122 -5.51 14.64 -2.86
N GLU A 123 -5.27 15.93 -2.95
CA GLU A 123 -4.07 16.60 -2.42
C GLU A 123 -3.91 16.38 -0.89
N SER A 124 -5.03 16.30 -0.17
CA SER A 124 -5.03 16.03 1.26
C SER A 124 -4.50 14.63 1.61
N MET A 125 -4.50 13.69 0.65
CA MET A 125 -4.00 12.33 0.86
C MET A 125 -2.51 12.31 1.23
N ALA A 126 -1.72 13.22 0.67
CA ALA A 126 -0.30 13.33 1.00
C ALA A 126 -0.11 13.63 2.49
N LYS A 127 -0.84 14.61 3.02
CA LYS A 127 -0.80 14.97 4.44
C LYS A 127 -1.30 13.83 5.33
N TYR A 128 -2.45 13.23 5.01
CA TYR A 128 -2.98 12.11 5.81
C TYR A 128 -2.04 10.91 5.84
N THR A 129 -1.32 10.68 4.76
CA THR A 129 -0.34 9.59 4.70
C THR A 129 0.88 9.90 5.57
N GLN A 130 1.39 11.13 5.55
CA GLN A 130 2.48 11.55 6.43
C GLN A 130 2.10 11.45 7.90
N ASP A 131 0.90 11.91 8.27
CA ASP A 131 0.38 11.82 9.64
C ASP A 131 0.22 10.36 10.09
N ALA A 132 -0.29 9.49 9.21
CA ALA A 132 -0.43 8.07 9.48
C ALA A 132 0.93 7.36 9.63
N PHE A 133 1.91 7.74 8.83
CA PHE A 133 3.26 7.20 8.91
C PHE A 133 3.94 7.60 10.23
N ALA A 134 3.87 8.87 10.60
CA ALA A 134 4.39 9.36 11.89
C ALA A 134 3.73 8.64 13.08
N ALA A 135 2.42 8.41 13.03
CA ALA A 135 1.70 7.65 14.05
C ALA A 135 2.18 6.18 14.12
N LEU A 136 2.49 5.55 12.99
CA LEU A 136 3.02 4.20 12.92
C LEU A 136 4.44 4.11 13.49
N GLU A 137 5.31 5.05 13.17
CA GLU A 137 6.66 5.15 13.73
C GLU A 137 6.63 5.27 15.25
N ASN A 138 5.79 6.17 15.77
CA ASN A 138 5.61 6.35 17.20
C ASN A 138 5.10 5.07 17.90
N ALA A 139 4.19 4.33 17.29
CA ALA A 139 3.67 3.08 17.83
C ALA A 139 4.76 1.99 17.86
N THR A 140 5.60 1.92 16.83
CA THR A 140 6.69 0.92 16.75
C THR A 140 7.85 1.27 17.66
N ALA A 141 8.20 2.54 17.86
CA ALA A 141 9.20 2.99 18.80
C ALA A 141 8.83 2.66 20.25
N LYS A 142 7.58 2.91 20.65
CA LYS A 142 7.05 2.52 21.98
C LYS A 142 7.16 1.02 22.24
N ARG A 143 6.99 0.19 21.21
CA ARG A 143 7.12 -1.27 21.31
C ARG A 143 8.58 -1.71 21.50
N LYS A 144 9.53 -1.10 20.78
CA LYS A 144 10.98 -1.34 20.98
C LYS A 144 11.44 -0.96 22.39
N GLY A 145 10.95 0.15 22.94
CA GLY A 145 11.26 0.59 24.31
C GLY A 145 10.72 -0.35 25.40
N ARG A 146 9.51 -0.91 25.19
CA ARG A 146 8.91 -1.87 26.13
C ARG A 146 9.57 -3.26 26.14
N GLY A 147 10.23 -3.65 25.04
CA GLY A 147 10.91 -4.96 24.92
C GLY A 147 12.30 -5.01 25.55
N ARG A 148 12.88 -3.89 25.94
CA ARG A 148 14.19 -3.82 26.57
C ARG A 148 14.05 -3.91 28.10
N LYS A 149 13.81 -5.12 28.64
CA LYS A 149 14.04 -5.38 30.05
C LYS A 149 15.51 -5.07 30.36
N PRO A 150 15.83 -4.27 31.40
CA PRO A 150 17.21 -4.06 31.79
C PRO A 150 17.82 -5.43 32.15
N ALA A 151 18.95 -5.76 31.54
CA ALA A 151 19.71 -6.94 31.87
C ALA A 151 20.02 -6.88 33.39
N ARG A 152 19.53 -7.85 34.13
CA ARG A 152 19.89 -8.02 35.54
C ARG A 152 21.41 -8.19 35.61
N ARG A 153 22.10 -7.18 36.12
CA ARG A 153 23.53 -7.32 36.48
C ARG A 153 23.67 -8.48 37.42
N PRO A 154 24.53 -9.47 37.17
CA PRO A 154 24.82 -10.50 38.16
C PRO A 154 25.44 -9.84 39.40
N ALA A 155 24.93 -10.17 40.57
CA ALA A 155 25.49 -9.74 41.83
C ALA A 155 26.91 -10.36 41.97
N LEU A 156 27.92 -9.49 42.04
CA LEU A 156 29.27 -9.88 42.37
C LEU A 156 29.24 -10.44 43.80
N ARG A 157 29.44 -11.75 43.94
CA ARG A 157 29.76 -12.38 45.22
C ARG A 157 31.15 -11.86 45.64
N ARG A 158 31.18 -11.12 46.73
CA ARG A 158 32.45 -10.85 47.41
C ARG A 158 32.88 -12.13 48.14
N ALA A 159 34.11 -12.54 47.88
CA ALA A 159 34.85 -13.53 48.66
C ALA A 159 35.36 -12.91 49.96
#